data_81b3c71286f25a33784470bf19397865
#
_entry.id   81b3c71286f25a33784470bf19397865
#
_cell.length_a   1.000
_cell.length_b   1.000
_cell.length_c   1.000
_cell.angle_alpha   90.00
_cell.angle_beta   90.00
_cell.angle_gamma   90.00
#
_symmetry.space_group_name_H-M   'P 1'
#
loop_
_entity.id
_entity.type
_entity.pdbx_description
1 polymer ?
#
loop_
_entity_poly.entity_id
_entity_poly.type
_entity_poly.pdbx_seq_one_letter_code
_entity_poly.pdbx_strand_id
1 'polypeptide(L)'
;MKISEDAGASAHHTFCSIIPPYVLDHMAESSDARIRRLAIDAIATASAVRAVRATLATMPTWAATPSPTFRRYRLVYNAKNGGFFDLPGQLVRGERDKKSADGAVNEAFSYSGSTYNFYRRIFNRNSLDDHGMSLISSVHLGQRLNNAFWTGEQMCYGDGDGRIFIRFTKSFDVVGHELTHGVISHTCNLVYSNESGALNEHFADVFGSLVKQWSKRQTAKRADWLIGADIMGPETSAKSLRTFKAGKAYEGDPLLGTDPQPKHLKDKYTGAADNGGVHFNSGIPNHAFYLAAMEIGGRAWERAGQIWFKTMLKLTSTSDFANMVETSVETATTLYGNGSKEQKAVTKAWKSVGF
;
A
#
# COMPACT_ATOMS: atom_id res chain seq x y z
N MET A 1 38.58 -12.71 -24.73
CA MET A 1 38.26 -11.87 -23.56
C MET A 1 36.82 -11.45 -23.71
N LYS A 2 35.88 -12.21 -23.12
CA LYS A 2 34.46 -11.94 -23.17
C LYS A 2 34.12 -11.05 -21.99
N ILE A 3 33.68 -9.83 -22.28
CA ILE A 3 33.17 -8.91 -21.28
C ILE A 3 31.73 -9.38 -20.99
N SER A 4 31.48 -9.83 -19.78
CA SER A 4 30.16 -10.14 -19.27
C SER A 4 29.41 -8.80 -19.06
N GLU A 5 28.38 -8.55 -19.85
CA GLU A 5 27.41 -7.49 -19.58
C GLU A 5 26.48 -7.95 -18.44
N ASP A 6 26.89 -7.67 -17.22
CA ASP A 6 25.96 -7.58 -16.10
C ASP A 6 25.25 -6.22 -16.21
N ALA A 7 24.16 -6.21 -16.95
CA ALA A 7 23.22 -5.09 -16.95
C ALA A 7 22.57 -5.03 -15.56
N GLY A 8 23.05 -4.10 -14.75
CA GLY A 8 22.45 -3.76 -13.47
C GLY A 8 20.96 -3.52 -13.66
N ALA A 9 20.13 -4.30 -12.98
CA ALA A 9 18.68 -4.17 -12.97
C ALA A 9 18.33 -2.76 -12.48
N SER A 10 17.96 -1.88 -13.41
CA SER A 10 17.40 -0.57 -13.13
C SER A 10 16.19 -0.78 -12.22
N ALA A 11 16.26 -0.25 -11.00
CA ALA A 11 15.15 -0.27 -10.07
C ALA A 11 13.98 0.53 -10.69
N HIS A 12 13.00 -0.18 -11.23
CA HIS A 12 11.77 0.41 -11.72
C HIS A 12 10.95 0.91 -10.53
N HIS A 13 11.28 2.10 -10.03
CA HIS A 13 10.52 2.76 -8.98
C HIS A 13 9.15 3.17 -9.50
N THR A 14 8.16 2.38 -9.20
CA THR A 14 6.79 2.56 -9.66
C THR A 14 6.02 3.47 -8.71
N PHE A 15 5.20 4.35 -9.26
CA PHE A 15 4.32 5.23 -8.48
C PHE A 15 3.07 4.48 -8.07
N CYS A 16 2.89 4.31 -6.79
CA CYS A 16 1.70 3.76 -6.17
C CYS A 16 0.95 4.88 -5.47
N SER A 17 -0.35 4.92 -5.59
CA SER A 17 -1.20 5.84 -4.86
C SER A 17 -2.42 5.12 -4.32
N ILE A 18 -2.85 5.50 -3.12
CA ILE A 18 -3.96 4.82 -2.43
C ILE A 18 -5.29 4.93 -3.17
N ILE A 19 -5.53 6.05 -3.86
CA ILE A 19 -6.75 6.24 -4.68
C ILE A 19 -6.49 5.64 -6.06
N PRO A 20 -7.23 4.58 -6.43
CA PRO A 20 -7.07 3.95 -7.74
C PRO A 20 -7.46 4.89 -8.89
N PRO A 21 -6.81 4.78 -10.06
CA PRO A 21 -7.13 5.61 -11.23
C PRO A 21 -8.60 5.55 -11.62
N TYR A 22 -9.24 4.39 -11.59
CA TYR A 22 -10.65 4.25 -11.97
C TYR A 22 -11.62 5.05 -11.09
N VAL A 23 -11.27 5.34 -9.83
CA VAL A 23 -12.05 6.24 -8.97
C VAL A 23 -11.91 7.68 -9.46
N LEU A 24 -10.69 8.11 -9.75
CA LEU A 24 -10.43 9.46 -10.25
C LEU A 24 -11.04 9.67 -11.64
N ASP A 25 -11.00 8.67 -12.51
CA ASP A 25 -11.61 8.70 -13.84
C ASP A 25 -13.13 8.85 -13.73
N HIS A 26 -13.79 8.08 -12.85
CA HIS A 26 -15.22 8.22 -12.60
C HIS A 26 -15.58 9.62 -12.06
N MET A 27 -14.79 10.15 -11.11
CA MET A 27 -14.97 11.50 -10.60
C MET A 27 -14.76 12.57 -11.68
N ALA A 28 -13.86 12.35 -12.64
CA ALA A 28 -13.60 13.27 -13.75
C ALA A 28 -14.77 13.33 -14.74
N GLU A 29 -15.63 12.33 -14.79
CA GLU A 29 -16.87 12.30 -15.59
C GLU A 29 -18.07 12.92 -14.87
N SER A 30 -17.95 13.35 -13.61
CA SER A 30 -19.03 13.92 -12.82
C SER A 30 -19.66 15.15 -13.50
N SER A 31 -20.95 15.34 -13.39
CA SER A 31 -21.65 16.57 -13.82
C SER A 31 -21.28 17.79 -12.96
N ASP A 32 -20.81 17.59 -11.72
CA ASP A 32 -20.31 18.67 -10.86
C ASP A 32 -18.91 19.10 -11.28
N ALA A 33 -18.80 20.35 -11.77
CA ALA A 33 -17.53 20.93 -12.24
C ALA A 33 -16.43 20.96 -11.13
N ARG A 34 -16.84 21.07 -9.86
CA ARG A 34 -15.91 21.04 -8.74
C ARG A 34 -15.28 19.64 -8.58
N ILE A 35 -16.08 18.59 -8.65
CA ILE A 35 -15.62 17.21 -8.54
C ILE A 35 -14.70 16.87 -9.71
N ARG A 36 -15.10 17.25 -10.93
CA ARG A 36 -14.24 17.07 -12.11
C ARG A 36 -12.87 17.72 -11.91
N ARG A 37 -12.83 18.95 -11.41
CA ARG A 37 -11.58 19.67 -11.20
C ARG A 37 -10.69 18.98 -10.17
N LEU A 38 -11.22 18.56 -9.03
CA LEU A 38 -10.49 17.82 -8.00
C LEU A 38 -9.89 16.52 -8.55
N ALA A 39 -10.64 15.78 -9.38
CA ALA A 39 -10.16 14.56 -10.02
C ALA A 39 -9.02 14.87 -11.02
N ILE A 40 -9.18 15.87 -11.87
CA ILE A 40 -8.17 16.28 -12.85
C ILE A 40 -6.87 16.72 -12.15
N ASP A 41 -6.99 17.51 -11.07
CA ASP A 41 -5.82 17.96 -10.30
C ASP A 41 -5.11 16.77 -9.63
N ALA A 42 -5.85 15.79 -9.11
CA ALA A 42 -5.28 14.57 -8.54
C ALA A 42 -4.60 13.69 -9.60
N ILE A 43 -5.21 13.53 -10.79
CA ILE A 43 -4.63 12.80 -11.94
C ILE A 43 -3.34 13.48 -12.42
N ALA A 44 -3.35 14.81 -12.54
CA ALA A 44 -2.19 15.59 -12.95
C ALA A 44 -1.03 15.45 -11.95
N THR A 45 -1.32 15.53 -10.65
CA THR A 45 -0.33 15.32 -9.58
C THR A 45 0.26 13.92 -9.66
N ALA A 46 -0.57 12.88 -9.77
CA ALA A 46 -0.13 11.51 -9.91
C ALA A 46 0.76 11.30 -11.16
N SER A 47 0.41 11.95 -12.26
CA SER A 47 1.18 11.88 -13.52
C SER A 47 2.53 12.57 -13.41
N ALA A 48 2.59 13.76 -12.77
CA ALA A 48 3.84 14.49 -12.54
C ALA A 48 4.79 13.67 -11.65
N VAL A 49 4.27 13.05 -10.58
CA VAL A 49 5.06 12.20 -9.69
C VAL A 49 5.61 10.98 -10.45
N ARG A 50 4.80 10.33 -11.29
CA ARG A 50 5.27 9.22 -12.15
C ARG A 50 6.42 9.64 -13.06
N ALA A 51 6.30 10.77 -13.73
CA ALA A 51 7.32 11.28 -14.65
C ALA A 51 8.65 11.58 -13.93
N VAL A 52 8.59 12.24 -12.77
CA VAL A 52 9.79 12.54 -11.97
C VAL A 52 10.47 11.26 -11.49
N ARG A 53 9.70 10.27 -11.01
CA ARG A 53 10.27 8.99 -10.56
C ARG A 53 10.91 8.20 -11.70
N ALA A 54 10.28 8.19 -12.88
CA ALA A 54 10.89 7.58 -14.06
C ALA A 54 12.24 8.21 -14.38
N THR A 55 12.37 9.53 -14.22
CA THR A 55 13.62 10.27 -14.41
C THR A 55 14.63 9.94 -13.30
N LEU A 56 14.22 9.95 -12.03
CA LEU A 56 15.10 9.63 -10.89
C LEU A 56 15.59 8.19 -10.91
N ALA A 57 14.79 7.25 -11.41
CA ALA A 57 15.20 5.85 -11.57
C ALA A 57 16.37 5.65 -12.54
N THR A 58 16.62 6.62 -13.43
CA THR A 58 17.79 6.63 -14.32
C THR A 58 19.02 7.29 -13.73
N MET A 59 18.90 7.94 -12.57
CA MET A 59 20.02 8.60 -11.89
C MET A 59 20.71 7.63 -10.91
N PRO A 60 22.02 7.77 -10.69
CA PRO A 60 22.72 7.00 -9.65
C PRO A 60 22.07 7.28 -8.30
N THR A 61 21.65 6.24 -7.60
CA THR A 61 21.09 6.38 -6.25
C THR A 61 22.17 6.86 -5.30
N TRP A 62 22.00 8.05 -4.74
CA TRP A 62 22.75 8.43 -3.55
C TRP A 62 22.20 7.56 -2.41
N ALA A 63 22.95 6.54 -2.04
CA ALA A 63 22.60 5.72 -0.89
C ALA A 63 22.48 6.63 0.33
N ALA A 64 21.28 6.76 0.87
CA ALA A 64 21.10 7.38 2.17
C ALA A 64 22.03 6.66 3.14
N THR A 65 22.85 7.40 3.86
CA THR A 65 23.81 6.82 4.80
C THR A 65 23.02 5.99 5.80
N PRO A 66 23.23 4.66 5.88
CA PRO A 66 22.47 3.83 6.81
C PRO A 66 22.74 4.35 8.23
N SER A 67 21.68 4.62 8.98
CA SER A 67 21.84 4.87 10.41
C SER A 67 22.26 3.55 11.07
N PRO A 68 23.48 3.44 11.61
CA PRO A 68 23.98 2.19 12.16
C PRO A 68 23.28 1.76 13.46
N THR A 69 22.28 2.51 13.91
CA THR A 69 21.54 2.21 15.12
C THR A 69 20.13 1.73 14.77
N PHE A 70 19.73 0.59 15.33
CA PHE A 70 18.36 0.04 15.31
C PHE A 70 17.33 0.97 15.98
N ARG A 71 17.38 2.26 15.66
CA ARG A 71 16.50 3.28 16.23
C ARG A 71 15.59 3.82 15.15
N ARG A 72 14.28 3.73 15.42
CA ARG A 72 13.29 4.43 14.64
C ARG A 72 13.61 5.92 14.60
N TYR A 73 13.58 6.50 13.40
CA TYR A 73 13.77 7.93 13.19
C TYR A 73 12.72 8.46 12.23
N ARG A 74 11.93 9.43 12.69
CA ARG A 74 10.80 9.99 11.97
C ARG A 74 10.93 11.49 11.84
N LEU A 75 10.62 12.00 10.64
CA LEU A 75 10.57 13.42 10.34
C LEU A 75 9.24 13.71 9.65
N VAL A 76 8.50 14.70 10.14
CA VAL A 76 7.27 15.16 9.51
C VAL A 76 7.43 16.61 9.10
N TYR A 77 7.15 16.87 7.84
CA TYR A 77 7.24 18.16 7.18
C TYR A 77 5.83 18.66 6.82
N ASN A 78 5.64 19.97 6.80
CA ASN A 78 4.45 20.62 6.29
C ASN A 78 4.75 21.19 4.90
N ALA A 79 4.08 20.68 3.87
CA ALA A 79 4.22 21.14 2.49
C ALA A 79 3.45 22.47 2.22
N LYS A 80 2.68 22.99 3.21
CA LYS A 80 1.94 24.28 3.13
C LYS A 80 1.07 24.42 1.88
N ASN A 81 0.40 23.34 1.48
CA ASN A 81 -0.37 23.22 0.25
C ASN A 81 0.45 23.43 -1.03
N GLY A 82 1.77 23.38 -0.95
CA GLY A 82 2.68 23.37 -2.09
C GLY A 82 2.56 22.12 -2.93
N GLY A 83 3.13 22.16 -4.13
CA GLY A 83 3.14 21.04 -5.07
C GLY A 83 4.24 20.01 -4.79
N PHE A 84 4.34 19.02 -5.68
CA PHE A 84 5.36 17.97 -5.57
C PHE A 84 6.80 18.49 -5.53
N PHE A 85 7.08 19.58 -6.26
CA PHE A 85 8.43 20.18 -6.33
C PHE A 85 8.82 20.97 -5.07
N ASP A 86 7.88 21.22 -4.15
CA ASP A 86 8.13 21.90 -2.89
C ASP A 86 8.47 20.93 -1.75
N LEU A 87 8.49 19.63 -2.03
CA LEU A 87 8.81 18.58 -1.06
C LEU A 87 10.28 18.64 -0.59
N PRO A 88 10.53 18.31 0.67
CA PRO A 88 9.59 17.82 1.70
C PRO A 88 8.79 18.94 2.39
N GLY A 89 9.09 20.23 2.16
CA GLY A 89 8.50 21.38 2.85
C GLY A 89 9.25 21.76 4.13
N GLN A 90 8.53 22.36 5.09
CA GLN A 90 9.09 22.81 6.36
C GLN A 90 9.03 21.70 7.43
N LEU A 91 10.15 21.37 8.07
CA LEU A 91 10.19 20.44 9.19
C LEU A 91 9.34 20.99 10.36
N VAL A 92 8.40 20.18 10.84
CA VAL A 92 7.46 20.55 11.92
C VAL A 92 7.47 19.58 13.08
N ARG A 93 8.00 18.35 12.89
CA ARG A 93 8.15 17.39 14.00
C ARG A 93 9.20 16.33 13.69
N GLY A 94 10.19 16.22 14.56
CA GLY A 94 11.18 15.13 14.57
C GLY A 94 10.96 14.15 15.72
N GLU A 95 11.85 13.14 15.83
CA GLU A 95 11.70 12.03 16.79
C GLU A 95 11.67 12.47 18.27
N ARG A 96 12.34 13.58 18.61
CA ARG A 96 12.43 14.08 19.99
C ARG A 96 11.47 15.23 20.30
N ASP A 97 10.71 15.67 19.30
CA ASP A 97 9.84 16.83 19.44
C ASP A 97 8.53 16.47 20.16
N LYS A 98 7.99 17.45 20.85
CA LYS A 98 6.67 17.37 21.47
C LYS A 98 5.59 17.19 20.39
N LYS A 99 4.42 16.77 20.84
CA LYS A 99 3.22 16.68 20.02
C LYS A 99 2.89 18.06 19.43
N SER A 100 2.63 18.11 18.11
CA SER A 100 2.17 19.30 17.42
C SER A 100 0.72 19.63 17.77
N ALA A 101 0.30 20.88 17.60
CA ALA A 101 -1.12 21.26 17.60
C ALA A 101 -1.85 20.69 16.37
N ASP A 102 -1.13 20.41 15.30
CA ASP A 102 -1.66 19.89 14.04
C ASP A 102 -1.95 18.39 14.10
N GLY A 103 -3.20 18.02 13.81
CA GLY A 103 -3.67 16.62 13.81
C GLY A 103 -2.98 15.77 12.74
N ALA A 104 -2.82 16.30 11.52
CA ALA A 104 -2.20 15.57 10.41
C ALA A 104 -0.73 15.22 10.70
N VAL A 105 0.02 16.17 11.27
CA VAL A 105 1.41 15.97 11.72
C VAL A 105 1.50 14.85 12.75
N ASN A 106 0.57 14.85 13.72
CA ASN A 106 0.58 13.83 14.78
C ASN A 106 0.17 12.43 14.28
N GLU A 107 -0.77 12.37 13.36
CA GLU A 107 -1.24 11.12 12.73
C GLU A 107 -0.11 10.52 11.88
N ALA A 108 0.48 11.29 10.97
CA ALA A 108 1.61 10.86 10.14
C ALA A 108 2.78 10.37 11.01
N PHE A 109 3.15 11.12 12.05
CA PHE A 109 4.20 10.74 12.98
C PHE A 109 3.86 9.45 13.76
N SER A 110 2.64 9.33 14.25
CA SER A 110 2.25 8.19 15.09
C SER A 110 2.09 6.91 14.28
N TYR A 111 1.48 6.99 13.09
CA TYR A 111 1.14 5.82 12.29
C TYR A 111 2.35 5.28 11.52
N SER A 112 3.25 6.15 11.03
CA SER A 112 4.55 5.70 10.52
C SER A 112 5.36 4.99 11.59
N GLY A 113 5.34 5.50 12.83
CA GLY A 113 5.97 4.84 13.98
C GLY A 113 5.33 3.51 14.35
N SER A 114 4.01 3.38 14.22
CA SER A 114 3.30 2.11 14.43
C SER A 114 3.65 1.11 13.34
N THR A 115 3.75 1.53 12.08
CA THR A 115 4.18 0.69 10.96
C THR A 115 5.61 0.19 11.16
N TYR A 116 6.56 1.07 11.54
CA TYR A 116 7.92 0.67 11.91
C TYR A 116 7.91 -0.38 13.03
N ASN A 117 7.17 -0.13 14.11
CA ASN A 117 7.10 -1.02 15.26
C ASN A 117 6.49 -2.38 14.90
N PHE A 118 5.49 -2.40 14.02
CA PHE A 118 4.90 -3.63 13.49
C PHE A 118 5.94 -4.47 12.76
N TYR A 119 6.60 -3.92 11.74
CA TYR A 119 7.63 -4.64 10.99
C TYR A 119 8.79 -5.08 11.90
N ARG A 120 9.21 -4.23 12.82
CA ARG A 120 10.28 -4.55 13.77
C ARG A 120 9.92 -5.68 14.71
N ARG A 121 8.74 -5.65 15.31
CA ARG A 121 8.34 -6.62 16.35
C ARG A 121 7.84 -7.94 15.79
N ILE A 122 7.16 -7.89 14.65
CA ILE A 122 6.53 -9.07 14.06
C ILE A 122 7.47 -9.80 13.11
N PHE A 123 8.28 -9.07 12.33
CA PHE A 123 9.14 -9.63 11.31
C PHE A 123 10.62 -9.42 11.56
N ASN A 124 11.00 -8.79 12.67
CA ASN A 124 12.39 -8.43 13.02
C ASN A 124 13.07 -7.56 11.95
N ARG A 125 12.29 -6.76 11.19
CA ARG A 125 12.78 -5.89 10.13
C ARG A 125 13.09 -4.49 10.67
N ASN A 126 14.26 -3.95 10.30
CA ASN A 126 14.71 -2.62 10.73
C ASN A 126 14.36 -1.56 9.70
N SER A 127 13.18 -0.95 9.81
CA SER A 127 12.61 0.02 8.87
C SER A 127 12.25 -0.58 7.50
N LEU A 128 12.04 0.26 6.48
CA LEU A 128 11.56 -0.18 5.17
C LEU A 128 12.63 -0.93 4.38
N ASP A 129 13.89 -0.53 4.53
CA ASP A 129 15.06 -1.06 3.84
C ASP A 129 15.78 -2.19 4.61
N ASP A 130 15.31 -2.52 5.82
CA ASP A 130 16.00 -3.40 6.79
C ASP A 130 17.36 -2.88 7.30
N HIS A 131 17.69 -1.61 7.02
CA HIS A 131 18.95 -0.96 7.40
C HIS A 131 18.76 0.28 8.26
N GLY A 132 17.51 0.61 8.66
CA GLY A 132 17.21 1.73 9.54
C GLY A 132 16.88 3.03 8.82
N MET A 133 16.41 2.97 7.58
CA MET A 133 15.93 4.12 6.82
C MET A 133 15.02 5.03 7.68
N SER A 134 15.26 6.34 7.60
CA SER A 134 14.41 7.34 8.24
C SER A 134 13.03 7.38 7.58
N LEU A 135 11.97 7.49 8.39
CA LEU A 135 10.61 7.63 7.89
C LEU A 135 10.26 9.10 7.75
N ILE A 136 10.31 9.59 6.51
CA ILE A 136 9.99 10.97 6.15
C ILE A 136 8.54 11.03 5.70
N SER A 137 7.79 12.02 6.19
CA SER A 137 6.39 12.26 5.83
C SER A 137 6.17 13.74 5.55
N SER A 138 5.51 14.08 4.45
CA SER A 138 5.03 15.42 4.14
C SER A 138 3.52 15.47 4.19
N VAL A 139 2.96 16.30 5.06
CA VAL A 139 1.52 16.54 5.19
C VAL A 139 1.13 17.84 4.50
N HIS A 140 -0.16 18.02 4.25
CA HIS A 140 -0.72 19.19 3.56
C HIS A 140 -0.11 19.41 2.17
N LEU A 141 0.05 18.33 1.40
CA LEU A 141 0.48 18.42 0.01
C LEU A 141 -0.70 18.82 -0.88
N GLY A 142 -0.48 19.82 -1.73
CA GLY A 142 -1.47 20.34 -2.67
C GLY A 142 -2.68 20.97 -1.98
N GLN A 143 -3.50 21.68 -2.76
CA GLN A 143 -4.77 22.22 -2.25
C GLN A 143 -5.87 21.16 -2.38
N ARG A 144 -6.41 20.65 -1.25
CA ARG A 144 -7.48 19.65 -1.22
C ARG A 144 -7.15 18.38 -2.03
N LEU A 145 -5.88 17.98 -2.05
CA LEU A 145 -5.45 16.80 -2.79
C LEU A 145 -6.12 15.55 -2.22
N ASN A 146 -6.91 14.89 -3.06
CA ASN A 146 -7.58 13.63 -2.76
C ASN A 146 -6.64 12.44 -3.06
N ASN A 147 -5.49 12.40 -2.37
CA ASN A 147 -4.56 11.28 -2.51
C ASN A 147 -3.53 11.21 -1.38
N ALA A 148 -2.88 10.03 -1.24
CA ALA A 148 -1.64 9.81 -0.53
C ALA A 148 -0.77 8.86 -1.35
N PHE A 149 0.56 8.97 -1.23
CA PHE A 149 1.48 8.12 -1.98
C PHE A 149 2.87 8.06 -1.38
N TRP A 150 3.55 6.95 -1.67
CA TRP A 150 4.98 6.75 -1.44
C TRP A 150 5.78 7.23 -2.65
N THR A 151 6.76 8.12 -2.47
CA THR A 151 7.59 8.65 -3.57
C THR A 151 8.76 7.74 -3.96
N GLY A 152 9.10 6.74 -3.17
CA GLY A 152 10.35 6.00 -3.21
C GLY A 152 11.26 6.35 -2.03
N GLU A 153 11.12 7.55 -1.47
CA GLU A 153 11.95 8.05 -0.37
C GLU A 153 11.14 8.58 0.82
N GLN A 154 9.94 9.09 0.56
CA GLN A 154 9.08 9.67 1.59
C GLN A 154 7.59 9.45 1.33
N MET A 155 6.81 9.58 2.39
CA MET A 155 5.36 9.63 2.35
C MET A 155 4.84 11.04 2.06
N CYS A 156 3.81 11.11 1.24
CA CYS A 156 3.11 12.35 0.92
C CYS A 156 1.61 12.19 1.16
N TYR A 157 1.01 13.15 1.86
CA TYR A 157 -0.40 13.11 2.22
C TYR A 157 -1.11 14.40 1.84
N GLY A 158 -2.18 14.27 1.08
CA GLY A 158 -3.18 15.32 0.88
C GLY A 158 -4.17 15.38 2.05
N ASP A 159 -4.84 16.52 2.18
CA ASP A 159 -5.86 16.74 3.22
C ASP A 159 -7.23 16.23 2.81
N GLY A 160 -7.38 15.79 1.57
CA GLY A 160 -8.70 15.54 1.01
C GLY A 160 -9.47 16.83 0.77
N ASP A 161 -10.62 16.73 0.10
CA ASP A 161 -11.49 17.87 -0.16
C ASP A 161 -12.44 18.17 1.00
N GLY A 162 -12.42 17.32 2.04
CA GLY A 162 -13.28 17.42 3.22
C GLY A 162 -14.71 16.93 2.98
N ARG A 163 -15.05 16.44 1.79
CA ARG A 163 -16.40 16.05 1.37
C ARG A 163 -16.46 14.61 0.86
N ILE A 164 -15.69 14.28 -0.16
CA ILE A 164 -15.57 12.92 -0.71
C ILE A 164 -14.54 12.15 0.09
N PHE A 165 -13.39 12.78 0.31
CA PHE A 165 -12.33 12.26 1.16
C PHE A 165 -11.93 13.29 2.21
N ILE A 166 -11.62 12.80 3.41
CA ILE A 166 -10.99 13.61 4.46
C ILE A 166 -9.49 13.34 4.48
N ARG A 167 -8.73 14.03 5.34
CA ARG A 167 -7.26 13.92 5.33
C ARG A 167 -6.75 12.49 5.41
N PHE A 168 -5.81 12.17 4.55
CA PHE A 168 -5.31 10.80 4.33
C PHE A 168 -4.45 10.26 5.48
N THR A 169 -3.88 11.14 6.31
CA THR A 169 -3.15 10.75 7.52
C THR A 169 -4.02 10.05 8.56
N LYS A 170 -5.35 10.14 8.47
CA LYS A 170 -6.29 9.62 9.47
C LYS A 170 -6.35 8.10 9.52
N SER A 171 -5.94 7.41 8.45
CA SER A 171 -6.10 5.98 8.32
C SER A 171 -4.81 5.20 8.54
N PHE A 172 -4.81 4.31 9.54
CA PHE A 172 -3.69 3.41 9.81
C PHE A 172 -3.33 2.53 8.64
N ASP A 173 -4.36 1.97 7.98
CA ASP A 173 -4.17 1.06 6.85
C ASP A 173 -3.61 1.78 5.63
N VAL A 174 -4.02 3.03 5.37
CA VAL A 174 -3.46 3.85 4.30
C VAL A 174 -1.98 4.14 4.55
N VAL A 175 -1.62 4.60 5.74
CA VAL A 175 -0.22 4.85 6.10
C VAL A 175 0.62 3.57 6.03
N GLY A 176 0.06 2.46 6.52
CA GLY A 176 0.71 1.15 6.47
C GLY A 176 0.87 0.61 5.05
N HIS A 177 -0.14 0.80 4.19
CA HIS A 177 -0.14 0.42 2.78
C HIS A 177 0.99 1.12 2.02
N GLU A 178 1.02 2.43 2.09
CA GLU A 178 2.01 3.22 1.37
C GLU A 178 3.46 2.93 1.83
N LEU A 179 3.68 2.83 3.15
CA LEU A 179 5.00 2.45 3.68
C LEU A 179 5.38 1.02 3.30
N THR A 180 4.41 0.13 3.07
CA THR A 180 4.68 -1.23 2.60
C THR A 180 5.20 -1.24 1.16
N HIS A 181 4.81 -0.31 0.29
CA HIS A 181 5.48 -0.16 -1.01
C HIS A 181 6.98 0.08 -0.86
N GLY A 182 7.38 0.86 0.17
CA GLY A 182 8.79 1.00 0.53
C GLY A 182 9.45 -0.33 0.95
N VAL A 183 8.74 -1.18 1.71
CA VAL A 183 9.24 -2.52 2.05
C VAL A 183 9.37 -3.40 0.80
N ILE A 184 8.36 -3.40 -0.09
CA ILE A 184 8.37 -4.17 -1.34
C ILE A 184 9.55 -3.76 -2.23
N SER A 185 9.83 -2.46 -2.37
CA SER A 185 10.94 -1.94 -3.17
C SER A 185 12.31 -2.41 -2.67
N HIS A 186 12.44 -2.67 -1.37
CA HIS A 186 13.68 -3.16 -0.74
C HIS A 186 13.65 -4.68 -0.47
N THR A 187 12.74 -5.42 -1.11
CA THR A 187 12.65 -6.89 -1.01
C THR A 187 12.50 -7.50 -2.40
N CYS A 188 11.31 -7.94 -2.77
CA CYS A 188 11.03 -8.55 -4.07
C CYS A 188 10.98 -7.56 -5.23
N ASN A 189 10.87 -6.27 -4.96
CA ASN A 189 10.86 -5.17 -5.94
C ASN A 189 9.93 -5.43 -7.15
N LEU A 190 8.70 -5.89 -6.86
CA LEU A 190 7.70 -6.24 -7.88
C LEU A 190 7.45 -5.08 -8.85
N VAL A 191 7.58 -5.35 -10.15
CA VAL A 191 7.30 -4.40 -11.22
C VAL A 191 5.82 -4.01 -11.18
N TYR A 192 5.52 -2.72 -11.23
CA TYR A 192 4.16 -2.20 -11.06
C TYR A 192 3.35 -2.25 -12.35
N SER A 193 3.19 -3.43 -12.90
CA SER A 193 2.31 -3.68 -14.05
C SER A 193 1.80 -5.11 -14.03
N ASN A 194 0.62 -5.32 -14.59
CA ASN A 194 -0.01 -6.62 -14.70
C ASN A 194 -0.10 -7.36 -13.35
N GLU A 195 0.15 -8.67 -13.31
CA GLU A 195 0.03 -9.47 -12.09
C GLU A 195 1.09 -9.15 -11.06
N SER A 196 2.32 -8.83 -11.46
CA SER A 196 3.35 -8.40 -10.51
C SER A 196 2.96 -7.09 -9.81
N GLY A 197 2.37 -6.15 -10.54
CA GLY A 197 1.83 -4.91 -9.98
C GLY A 197 0.61 -5.15 -9.08
N ALA A 198 -0.26 -6.08 -9.46
CA ALA A 198 -1.37 -6.50 -8.62
C ALA A 198 -0.91 -7.17 -7.31
N LEU A 199 0.19 -7.93 -7.34
CA LEU A 199 0.83 -8.47 -6.13
C LEU A 199 1.48 -7.36 -5.28
N ASN A 200 2.05 -6.33 -5.91
CA ASN A 200 2.58 -5.16 -5.19
C ASN A 200 1.47 -4.48 -4.39
N GLU A 201 0.32 -4.19 -5.02
CA GLU A 201 -0.87 -3.64 -4.35
C GLU A 201 -1.43 -4.59 -3.28
N HIS A 202 -1.48 -5.88 -3.58
CA HIS A 202 -1.91 -6.91 -2.64
C HIS A 202 -1.09 -6.90 -1.35
N PHE A 203 0.25 -6.93 -1.44
CA PHE A 203 1.09 -6.90 -0.25
C PHE A 203 0.93 -5.59 0.52
N ALA A 204 0.80 -4.47 -0.18
CA ALA A 204 0.54 -3.18 0.45
C ALA A 204 -0.78 -3.17 1.23
N ASP A 205 -1.87 -3.67 0.64
CA ASP A 205 -3.16 -3.83 1.31
C ASP A 205 -3.09 -4.80 2.50
N VAL A 206 -2.47 -5.97 2.31
CA VAL A 206 -2.33 -6.98 3.38
C VAL A 206 -1.60 -6.40 4.58
N PHE A 207 -0.42 -5.85 4.38
CA PHE A 207 0.36 -5.34 5.51
C PHE A 207 -0.19 -4.05 6.08
N GLY A 208 -0.81 -3.18 5.27
CA GLY A 208 -1.59 -2.03 5.75
C GLY A 208 -2.71 -2.46 6.70
N SER A 209 -3.51 -3.45 6.28
CA SER A 209 -4.55 -4.05 7.13
C SER A 209 -3.97 -4.69 8.40
N LEU A 210 -2.85 -5.41 8.30
CA LEU A 210 -2.22 -6.05 9.45
C LEU A 210 -1.64 -5.03 10.44
N VAL A 211 -1.08 -3.91 9.98
CA VAL A 211 -0.66 -2.78 10.84
C VAL A 211 -1.84 -2.23 11.63
N LYS A 212 -2.98 -2.00 10.97
CA LYS A 212 -4.22 -1.55 11.63
C LYS A 212 -4.70 -2.57 12.65
N GLN A 213 -4.81 -3.84 12.27
CA GLN A 213 -5.24 -4.92 13.15
C GLN A 213 -4.32 -5.06 14.38
N TRP A 214 -3.00 -5.02 14.17
CA TRP A 214 -2.01 -5.09 15.24
C TRP A 214 -2.13 -3.92 16.22
N SER A 215 -2.23 -2.70 15.69
CA SER A 215 -2.38 -1.48 16.48
C SER A 215 -3.67 -1.47 17.31
N LYS A 216 -4.77 -1.99 16.74
CA LYS A 216 -6.07 -2.13 17.41
C LYS A 216 -6.21 -3.46 18.19
N ARG A 217 -5.18 -4.32 18.21
CA ARG A 217 -5.16 -5.65 18.88
C ARG A 217 -6.31 -6.56 18.46
N GLN A 218 -6.70 -6.50 17.19
CA GLN A 218 -7.83 -7.26 16.65
C GLN A 218 -7.41 -8.70 16.32
N THR A 219 -8.34 -9.63 16.40
CA THR A 219 -8.21 -10.95 15.77
C THR A 219 -8.73 -10.91 14.35
N ALA A 220 -8.38 -11.89 13.50
CA ALA A 220 -8.90 -12.02 12.14
C ALA A 220 -10.44 -11.93 12.09
N LYS A 221 -11.12 -12.55 13.07
CA LYS A 221 -12.58 -12.55 13.17
C LYS A 221 -13.18 -11.18 13.54
N ARG A 222 -12.44 -10.33 14.26
CA ARG A 222 -12.89 -9.00 14.72
C ARG A 222 -12.48 -7.86 13.80
N ALA A 223 -11.54 -8.09 12.90
CA ALA A 223 -11.09 -7.09 11.92
C ALA A 223 -12.20 -6.76 10.93
N ASP A 224 -12.23 -5.52 10.47
CA ASP A 224 -13.19 -5.07 9.45
C ASP A 224 -12.83 -5.54 8.05
N TRP A 225 -11.54 -5.73 7.79
CA TRP A 225 -10.99 -6.12 6.49
C TRP A 225 -11.25 -5.10 5.38
N LEU A 226 -11.26 -3.82 5.77
CA LEU A 226 -11.46 -2.67 4.89
C LEU A 226 -10.16 -1.89 4.76
N ILE A 227 -9.93 -1.30 3.58
CA ILE A 227 -8.85 -0.36 3.31
C ILE A 227 -9.45 1.02 3.06
N GLY A 228 -8.92 2.04 3.74
CA GLY A 228 -9.31 3.42 3.56
C GLY A 228 -10.67 3.80 4.14
N ALA A 229 -11.22 3.01 5.08
CA ALA A 229 -12.51 3.35 5.71
C ALA A 229 -12.45 4.68 6.49
N ASP A 230 -11.32 4.97 7.13
CA ASP A 230 -11.15 6.15 7.97
C ASP A 230 -10.91 7.45 7.17
N ILE A 231 -10.80 7.39 5.83
CA ILE A 231 -10.65 8.56 4.95
C ILE A 231 -11.91 8.90 4.16
N MET A 232 -12.97 8.09 4.27
CA MET A 232 -14.24 8.40 3.59
C MET A 232 -14.87 9.68 4.15
N GLY A 233 -15.28 10.57 3.25
CA GLY A 233 -15.92 11.84 3.58
C GLY A 233 -17.44 11.70 3.70
N PRO A 234 -18.12 12.76 4.14
CA PRO A 234 -19.57 12.71 4.42
C PRO A 234 -20.46 12.67 3.16
N GLU A 235 -19.95 12.96 1.98
CA GLU A 235 -20.75 13.01 0.74
C GLU A 235 -20.75 11.68 -0.04
N THR A 236 -19.88 10.74 0.28
CA THR A 236 -19.88 9.41 -0.30
C THR A 236 -20.68 8.43 0.56
N SER A 237 -21.36 7.50 -0.07
CA SER A 237 -22.00 6.35 0.58
C SER A 237 -21.04 5.17 0.76
N ALA A 238 -19.88 5.24 0.14
CA ALA A 238 -18.85 4.20 0.21
C ALA A 238 -18.32 4.06 1.65
N LYS A 239 -18.19 2.81 2.09
CA LYS A 239 -17.67 2.50 3.43
C LYS A 239 -16.14 2.45 3.47
N SER A 240 -15.48 2.24 2.33
CA SER A 240 -14.04 2.12 2.19
C SER A 240 -13.65 2.16 0.72
N LEU A 241 -12.37 2.28 0.44
CA LEU A 241 -11.83 2.17 -0.93
C LEU A 241 -11.85 0.73 -1.45
N ARG A 242 -11.49 -0.24 -0.60
CA ARG A 242 -11.37 -1.66 -0.94
C ARG A 242 -11.83 -2.54 0.21
N THR A 243 -12.21 -3.77 -0.11
CA THR A 243 -12.53 -4.80 0.89
C THR A 243 -11.86 -6.13 0.54
N PHE A 244 -11.36 -6.83 1.55
CA PHE A 244 -10.84 -8.19 1.39
C PHE A 244 -11.93 -9.27 1.31
N LYS A 245 -13.13 -8.95 1.80
CA LYS A 245 -14.26 -9.88 1.83
C LYS A 245 -14.84 -10.08 0.44
N ALA A 246 -15.65 -11.13 0.29
CA ALA A 246 -16.50 -11.27 -0.88
C ALA A 246 -17.45 -10.05 -1.01
N GLY A 247 -17.81 -9.73 -2.25
CA GLY A 247 -18.62 -8.54 -2.55
C GLY A 247 -17.78 -7.30 -2.81
N LYS A 248 -18.44 -6.16 -2.86
CA LYS A 248 -17.90 -4.86 -3.24
C LYS A 248 -17.77 -3.94 -2.03
N ALA A 249 -16.77 -3.06 -2.04
CA ALA A 249 -16.60 -2.02 -1.02
C ALA A 249 -17.66 -0.92 -1.15
N TYR A 250 -18.10 -0.63 -2.39
CA TYR A 250 -19.18 0.29 -2.74
C TYR A 250 -19.83 -0.13 -4.06
N GLU A 251 -21.09 0.21 -4.23
CA GLU A 251 -21.87 -0.12 -5.42
C GLU A 251 -22.82 1.02 -5.76
N GLY A 252 -22.74 1.51 -7.00
CA GLY A 252 -23.57 2.61 -7.47
C GLY A 252 -23.40 3.92 -6.71
N ASP A 253 -22.23 4.16 -6.10
CA ASP A 253 -21.94 5.43 -5.44
C ASP A 253 -21.83 6.54 -6.50
N PRO A 254 -22.56 7.67 -6.37
CA PRO A 254 -22.52 8.73 -7.38
C PRO A 254 -21.13 9.34 -7.60
N LEU A 255 -20.23 9.23 -6.62
CA LEU A 255 -18.91 9.86 -6.62
C LEU A 255 -17.78 8.87 -6.94
N LEU A 256 -17.87 7.63 -6.47
CA LEU A 256 -16.85 6.62 -6.65
C LEU A 256 -17.22 5.54 -7.68
N GLY A 257 -18.49 5.48 -8.11
CA GLY A 257 -18.97 4.45 -9.02
C GLY A 257 -19.27 3.12 -8.32
N THR A 258 -18.76 2.04 -8.87
CA THR A 258 -18.88 0.69 -8.32
C THR A 258 -17.49 0.06 -8.23
N ASP A 259 -17.15 -0.52 -7.08
CA ASP A 259 -15.90 -1.24 -6.85
C ASP A 259 -15.71 -2.33 -7.92
N PRO A 260 -14.69 -2.19 -8.80
CA PRO A 260 -14.50 -3.12 -9.92
C PRO A 260 -13.67 -4.36 -9.53
N GLN A 261 -13.16 -4.44 -8.30
CA GLN A 261 -12.22 -5.49 -7.92
C GLN A 261 -12.82 -6.89 -8.03
N PRO A 262 -12.25 -7.80 -8.86
CA PRO A 262 -12.62 -9.20 -8.86
C PRO A 262 -12.16 -9.90 -7.58
N LYS A 263 -12.90 -10.94 -7.18
CA LYS A 263 -12.53 -11.82 -6.05
C LYS A 263 -12.22 -13.25 -6.49
N HIS A 264 -12.26 -13.50 -7.80
CA HIS A 264 -11.99 -14.81 -8.39
C HIS A 264 -11.28 -14.66 -9.73
N LEU A 265 -10.38 -15.58 -10.05
CA LEU A 265 -9.53 -15.56 -11.26
C LEU A 265 -10.33 -15.50 -12.57
N LYS A 266 -11.51 -16.15 -12.62
CA LYS A 266 -12.40 -16.13 -13.80
C LYS A 266 -12.84 -14.70 -14.20
N ASP A 267 -12.87 -13.79 -13.24
CA ASP A 267 -13.31 -12.40 -13.41
C ASP A 267 -12.11 -11.43 -13.52
N LYS A 268 -10.88 -11.98 -13.68
CA LYS A 268 -9.66 -11.18 -13.77
C LYS A 268 -9.76 -10.14 -14.89
N TYR A 269 -9.45 -8.89 -14.57
CA TYR A 269 -9.34 -7.84 -15.56
C TYR A 269 -8.16 -8.08 -16.50
N THR A 270 -8.40 -7.96 -17.81
CA THR A 270 -7.38 -8.21 -18.86
C THR A 270 -7.12 -7.00 -19.77
N GLY A 271 -7.69 -5.84 -19.42
CA GLY A 271 -7.47 -4.60 -20.17
C GLY A 271 -6.15 -3.90 -19.82
N ALA A 272 -5.83 -2.84 -20.56
CA ALA A 272 -4.59 -2.09 -20.41
C ALA A 272 -4.66 -0.97 -19.34
N ALA A 273 -5.87 -0.56 -18.92
CA ALA A 273 -6.01 0.50 -17.94
C ALA A 273 -5.36 0.12 -16.60
N ASP A 274 -4.99 1.13 -15.80
CA ASP A 274 -4.42 0.92 -14.48
C ASP A 274 -3.18 0.01 -14.51
N ASN A 275 -2.26 0.25 -15.45
CA ASN A 275 -1.05 -0.54 -15.69
C ASN A 275 -1.31 -2.05 -15.86
N GLY A 276 -2.39 -2.42 -16.57
CA GLY A 276 -2.83 -3.80 -16.72
C GLY A 276 -3.65 -4.31 -15.52
N GLY A 277 -4.32 -3.39 -14.82
CA GLY A 277 -5.27 -3.69 -13.77
C GLY A 277 -4.66 -3.97 -12.40
N VAL A 278 -3.63 -3.25 -12.00
CA VAL A 278 -2.93 -3.50 -10.72
C VAL A 278 -3.85 -3.33 -9.52
N HIS A 279 -4.66 -2.25 -9.48
CA HIS A 279 -5.63 -2.05 -8.40
C HIS A 279 -6.91 -2.89 -8.60
N PHE A 280 -7.22 -3.32 -9.82
CA PHE A 280 -8.32 -4.25 -10.06
C PHE A 280 -7.98 -5.64 -9.52
N ASN A 281 -6.93 -6.23 -10.06
CA ASN A 281 -6.61 -7.64 -9.85
C ASN A 281 -6.02 -7.96 -8.48
N SER A 282 -5.54 -6.96 -7.73
CA SER A 282 -5.14 -7.13 -6.32
C SER A 282 -6.29 -7.67 -5.45
N GLY A 283 -7.54 -7.48 -5.87
CA GLY A 283 -8.72 -8.01 -5.18
C GLY A 283 -8.75 -9.54 -5.08
N ILE A 284 -8.17 -10.27 -6.05
CA ILE A 284 -8.12 -11.74 -6.08
C ILE A 284 -7.23 -12.27 -4.95
N PRO A 285 -5.92 -11.94 -4.89
CA PRO A 285 -5.06 -12.39 -3.81
C PRO A 285 -5.42 -11.76 -2.46
N ASN A 286 -6.04 -10.57 -2.41
CA ASN A 286 -6.59 -10.01 -1.17
C ASN A 286 -7.66 -10.93 -0.58
N HIS A 287 -8.57 -11.43 -1.42
CA HIS A 287 -9.60 -12.36 -0.98
C HIS A 287 -9.02 -13.69 -0.53
N ALA A 288 -8.00 -14.23 -1.23
CA ALA A 288 -7.29 -15.43 -0.81
C ALA A 288 -6.64 -15.26 0.57
N PHE A 289 -5.97 -14.13 0.82
CA PHE A 289 -5.40 -13.84 2.14
C PHE A 289 -6.48 -13.81 3.24
N TYR A 290 -7.60 -13.14 3.00
CA TYR A 290 -8.72 -13.10 3.93
C TYR A 290 -9.21 -14.50 4.30
N LEU A 291 -9.45 -15.34 3.30
CA LEU A 291 -9.92 -16.72 3.50
C LEU A 291 -8.91 -17.54 4.30
N ALA A 292 -7.63 -17.47 3.96
CA ALA A 292 -6.55 -18.14 4.70
C ALA A 292 -6.47 -17.65 6.16
N ALA A 293 -6.49 -16.34 6.38
CA ALA A 293 -6.42 -15.75 7.71
C ALA A 293 -7.63 -16.13 8.58
N MET A 294 -8.83 -16.18 8.01
CA MET A 294 -10.05 -16.59 8.72
C MET A 294 -10.06 -18.09 9.09
N GLU A 295 -9.57 -18.94 8.20
CA GLU A 295 -9.46 -20.39 8.44
C GLU A 295 -8.39 -20.73 9.49
N ILE A 296 -7.23 -20.06 9.42
CA ILE A 296 -6.15 -20.17 10.43
C ILE A 296 -6.64 -19.67 11.78
N GLY A 297 -7.32 -18.51 11.79
CA GLY A 297 -7.86 -17.88 13.00
C GLY A 297 -6.80 -17.16 13.84
N GLY A 298 -7.19 -16.76 15.04
CA GLY A 298 -6.33 -16.00 15.93
C GLY A 298 -6.06 -14.58 15.41
N ARG A 299 -4.83 -14.11 15.58
CA ARG A 299 -4.37 -12.82 15.08
C ARG A 299 -3.70 -13.03 13.72
N ALA A 300 -4.22 -12.39 12.67
CA ALA A 300 -3.79 -12.64 11.31
C ALA A 300 -2.28 -12.42 11.09
N TRP A 301 -1.65 -11.47 11.79
CA TRP A 301 -0.22 -11.19 11.67
C TRP A 301 0.70 -12.26 12.28
N GLU A 302 0.19 -13.14 13.17
CA GLU A 302 1.01 -14.14 13.87
C GLU A 302 1.35 -15.36 12.97
N ARG A 303 0.39 -15.82 12.15
CA ARG A 303 0.58 -17.00 11.28
C ARG A 303 0.39 -16.68 9.81
N ALA A 304 -0.80 -16.23 9.39
CA ALA A 304 -1.04 -15.86 8.00
C ALA A 304 -0.06 -14.76 7.53
N GLY A 305 0.15 -13.72 8.35
CA GLY A 305 1.11 -12.65 8.06
C GLY A 305 2.55 -13.14 7.97
N GLN A 306 2.96 -14.13 8.78
CA GLN A 306 4.30 -14.74 8.68
C GLN A 306 4.46 -15.48 7.34
N ILE A 307 3.45 -16.24 6.92
CA ILE A 307 3.47 -16.94 5.63
C ILE A 307 3.62 -15.90 4.51
N TRP A 308 2.77 -14.86 4.47
CA TRP A 308 2.81 -13.83 3.42
C TRP A 308 4.11 -13.02 3.40
N PHE A 309 4.62 -12.64 4.57
CA PHE A 309 5.91 -11.93 4.64
C PHE A 309 7.07 -12.78 4.13
N LYS A 310 7.16 -14.02 4.56
CA LYS A 310 8.21 -14.96 4.10
C LYS A 310 8.06 -15.31 2.62
N THR A 311 6.82 -15.37 2.11
CA THR A 311 6.55 -15.51 0.67
C THR A 311 7.06 -14.30 -0.09
N MET A 312 6.72 -13.08 0.34
CA MET A 312 7.20 -11.84 -0.29
C MET A 312 8.73 -11.81 -0.42
N LEU A 313 9.46 -12.29 0.59
CA LEU A 313 10.94 -12.33 0.56
C LEU A 313 11.52 -13.35 -0.45
N LYS A 314 10.72 -14.29 -0.95
CA LYS A 314 11.14 -15.30 -1.93
C LYS A 314 10.75 -14.94 -3.37
N LEU A 315 9.79 -14.01 -3.56
CA LEU A 315 9.37 -13.57 -4.88
C LEU A 315 10.44 -12.72 -5.55
N THR A 316 10.33 -12.60 -6.87
CA THR A 316 11.17 -11.76 -7.72
C THR A 316 10.36 -10.61 -8.31
N SER A 317 11.03 -9.66 -8.96
CA SER A 317 10.39 -8.47 -9.53
C SER A 317 9.32 -8.76 -10.59
N THR A 318 9.38 -9.93 -11.24
CA THR A 318 8.44 -10.35 -12.30
C THR A 318 7.49 -11.46 -11.88
N SER A 319 7.47 -11.81 -10.59
CA SER A 319 6.57 -12.87 -10.09
C SER A 319 5.11 -12.54 -10.36
N ASP A 320 4.37 -13.53 -10.79
CA ASP A 320 2.94 -13.50 -11.10
C ASP A 320 2.09 -14.21 -10.03
N PHE A 321 0.80 -14.38 -10.29
CA PHE A 321 -0.11 -15.07 -9.36
C PHE A 321 0.25 -16.54 -9.18
N ALA A 322 0.71 -17.23 -10.22
CA ALA A 322 1.11 -18.63 -10.13
C ALA A 322 2.31 -18.79 -9.19
N ASN A 323 3.33 -17.91 -9.31
CA ASN A 323 4.46 -17.88 -8.41
C ASN A 323 4.04 -17.59 -6.96
N MET A 324 3.09 -16.67 -6.76
CA MET A 324 2.56 -16.36 -5.42
C MET A 324 1.86 -17.57 -4.79
N VAL A 325 1.04 -18.29 -5.55
CA VAL A 325 0.34 -19.50 -5.09
C VAL A 325 1.34 -20.57 -4.65
N GLU A 326 2.25 -20.95 -5.55
CA GLU A 326 3.25 -21.97 -5.29
C GLU A 326 4.11 -21.63 -4.07
N THR A 327 4.70 -20.42 -4.07
CA THR A 327 5.61 -19.97 -3.01
C THR A 327 4.91 -19.85 -1.66
N SER A 328 3.65 -19.42 -1.61
CA SER A 328 2.92 -19.29 -0.33
C SER A 328 2.55 -20.65 0.27
N VAL A 329 2.19 -21.64 -0.55
CA VAL A 329 1.92 -23.02 -0.10
C VAL A 329 3.20 -23.68 0.40
N GLU A 330 4.31 -23.54 -0.35
CA GLU A 330 5.63 -24.01 0.08
C GLU A 330 6.09 -23.35 1.38
N THR A 331 5.91 -22.03 1.51
CA THR A 331 6.25 -21.29 2.72
C THR A 331 5.44 -21.75 3.93
N ALA A 332 4.14 -21.98 3.75
CA ALA A 332 3.28 -22.53 4.80
C ALA A 332 3.74 -23.93 5.23
N THR A 333 4.14 -24.77 4.27
CA THR A 333 4.70 -26.10 4.52
C THR A 333 6.02 -26.03 5.29
N THR A 334 6.90 -25.12 4.89
CA THR A 334 8.22 -24.93 5.55
C THR A 334 8.07 -24.45 7.00
N LEU A 335 7.12 -23.54 7.25
CA LEU A 335 6.95 -22.94 8.58
C LEU A 335 6.17 -23.84 9.56
N TYR A 336 5.20 -24.61 9.07
CA TYR A 336 4.23 -25.29 9.92
C TYR A 336 4.11 -26.79 9.66
N GLY A 337 4.78 -27.32 8.65
CA GLY A 337 4.77 -28.72 8.26
C GLY A 337 3.74 -29.07 7.19
N ASN A 338 4.01 -30.16 6.45
CA ASN A 338 3.10 -30.69 5.46
C ASN A 338 1.80 -31.21 6.13
N GLY A 339 0.65 -30.88 5.54
CA GLY A 339 -0.66 -31.25 6.07
C GLY A 339 -1.10 -30.46 7.31
N SER A 340 -0.33 -29.44 7.73
CA SER A 340 -0.70 -28.52 8.82
C SER A 340 -2.00 -27.76 8.52
N LYS A 341 -2.62 -27.22 9.56
CA LYS A 341 -3.79 -26.35 9.41
C LYS A 341 -3.50 -25.16 8.51
N GLU A 342 -2.34 -24.56 8.68
CA GLU A 342 -1.88 -23.39 7.94
C GLU A 342 -1.70 -23.72 6.44
N GLN A 343 -1.01 -24.77 6.12
CA GLN A 343 -0.80 -25.20 4.73
C GLN A 343 -2.13 -25.54 4.04
N LYS A 344 -3.01 -26.29 4.72
CA LYS A 344 -4.35 -26.59 4.21
C LYS A 344 -5.19 -25.33 3.99
N ALA A 345 -5.12 -24.37 4.93
CA ALA A 345 -5.86 -23.12 4.83
C ALA A 345 -5.40 -22.27 3.63
N VAL A 346 -4.09 -22.14 3.41
CA VAL A 346 -3.51 -21.42 2.25
C VAL A 346 -3.93 -22.11 0.95
N THR A 347 -3.77 -23.42 0.84
CA THR A 347 -4.16 -24.18 -0.37
C THR A 347 -5.66 -24.05 -0.66
N LYS A 348 -6.51 -24.18 0.37
CA LYS A 348 -7.97 -24.04 0.22
C LYS A 348 -8.34 -22.61 -0.21
N ALA A 349 -7.69 -21.60 0.34
CA ALA A 349 -7.94 -20.21 0.00
C ALA A 349 -7.65 -19.93 -1.48
N TRP A 350 -6.51 -20.38 -2.00
CA TRP A 350 -6.18 -20.23 -3.42
C TRP A 350 -7.16 -20.98 -4.34
N LYS A 351 -7.52 -22.21 -4.00
CA LYS A 351 -8.57 -22.95 -4.72
C LYS A 351 -9.90 -22.21 -4.75
N SER A 352 -10.27 -21.53 -3.66
CA SER A 352 -11.53 -20.79 -3.55
C SER A 352 -11.57 -19.53 -4.43
N VAL A 353 -10.42 -19.01 -4.85
CA VAL A 353 -10.32 -17.87 -5.78
C VAL A 353 -9.90 -18.28 -7.19
N GLY A 354 -9.85 -19.58 -7.49
CA GLY A 354 -9.72 -20.11 -8.85
C GLY A 354 -8.35 -20.63 -9.27
N PHE A 355 -7.44 -20.93 -8.30
CA PHE A 355 -6.13 -21.56 -8.56
C PHE A 355 -6.09 -23.03 -8.16
#